data_65d05b7c33a70d1834c5c406769dc1db
#
_entry.id   65d05b7c33a70d1834c5c406769dc1db
#
_cell.length_a   1.000
_cell.length_b   1.000
_cell.length_c   1.000
_cell.angle_alpha   90.00
_cell.angle_beta   90.00
_cell.angle_gamma   90.00
#
_symmetry.space_group_name_H-M   'P 1'
#
loop_
_entity.id
_entity.type
_entity.pdbx_description
1 polymer ?
#
loop_
_entity_poly.entity_id
_entity_poly.type
_entity_poly.pdbx_seq_one_letter_code
_entity_poly.pdbx_strand_id
1 'polypeptide(L)'
;QKTGIPRAAVRRCLYTLSKLGFVYAEDGKNFQLRPRILALGHAWLASTPLARSAQPVLRHLSEMLNESCSIATLDGDDILYIARASSSRIMTIDLDIGSRLPAWATSMGRVLLSHQPEEKLNDMLARVTMIRYTPQTVDSVAKLRAELKRVHQQGYALNDQELEMGLRSLAVPLFNAQGQVQAALNVGVHAGQMTAREMIERVLPELQKAARELTLLLR
;
A
#
# COMPACT_ATOMS: atom_id res chain seq x y z
N GLN A 1 2.31 -1.79 26.86
CA GLN A 1 1.14 -0.90 26.99
C GLN A 1 0.45 -0.62 25.65
N LYS A 2 1.18 -0.57 24.52
CA LYS A 2 0.61 -0.32 23.18
C LYS A 2 -0.27 -1.46 22.64
N THR A 3 -0.09 -2.69 23.13
CA THR A 3 -0.79 -3.89 22.60
C THR A 3 -2.00 -4.30 23.41
N GLY A 4 -2.22 -3.74 24.60
CA GLY A 4 -3.25 -4.19 25.55
C GLY A 4 -3.03 -5.58 26.13
N ILE A 5 -1.98 -6.30 25.70
CA ILE A 5 -1.69 -7.69 26.15
C ILE A 5 -1.02 -7.66 27.51
N PRO A 6 -1.41 -8.55 28.47
CA PRO A 6 -0.77 -8.65 29.76
C PRO A 6 0.74 -8.92 29.65
N ARG A 7 1.54 -8.26 30.47
CA ARG A 7 3.03 -8.36 30.45
C ARG A 7 3.55 -9.81 30.45
N ALA A 8 2.92 -10.68 31.23
CA ALA A 8 3.31 -12.09 31.31
C ALA A 8 3.09 -12.84 29.97
N ALA A 9 2.00 -12.52 29.27
CA ALA A 9 1.70 -13.12 27.97
C ALA A 9 2.70 -12.61 26.89
N VAL A 10 2.99 -11.30 26.84
CA VAL A 10 4.00 -10.73 25.96
C VAL A 10 5.37 -11.39 26.19
N ARG A 11 5.75 -11.58 27.47
CA ARG A 11 7.04 -12.21 27.83
C ARG A 11 7.13 -13.66 27.34
N ARG A 12 6.04 -14.43 27.43
CA ARG A 12 5.97 -15.81 26.89
C ARG A 12 6.10 -15.83 25.37
N CYS A 13 5.40 -14.92 24.67
CA CYS A 13 5.52 -14.78 23.20
C CYS A 13 6.97 -14.44 22.79
N LEU A 14 7.61 -13.46 23.44
CA LEU A 14 8.97 -13.08 23.16
C LEU A 14 9.97 -14.20 23.47
N TYR A 15 9.74 -14.97 24.53
CA TYR A 15 10.54 -16.16 24.85
C TYR A 15 10.45 -17.20 23.73
N THR A 16 9.23 -17.51 23.26
CA THR A 16 9.01 -18.46 22.15
C THR A 16 9.69 -17.98 20.87
N LEU A 17 9.52 -16.69 20.50
CA LEU A 17 10.18 -16.10 19.33
C LEU A 17 11.70 -16.12 19.46
N SER A 18 12.23 -15.94 20.67
CA SER A 18 13.67 -16.03 20.95
C SER A 18 14.19 -17.46 20.76
N LYS A 19 13.46 -18.47 21.29
CA LYS A 19 13.80 -19.89 21.08
C LYS A 19 13.74 -20.30 19.62
N LEU A 20 12.81 -19.75 18.87
CA LEU A 20 12.70 -19.95 17.43
C LEU A 20 13.73 -19.14 16.61
N GLY A 21 14.52 -18.27 17.24
CA GLY A 21 15.58 -17.49 16.61
C GLY A 21 15.09 -16.29 15.80
N PHE A 22 13.87 -15.81 15.99
CA PHE A 22 13.31 -14.63 15.33
C PHE A 22 13.66 -13.32 16.03
N VAL A 23 13.85 -13.36 17.35
CA VAL A 23 14.27 -12.21 18.16
C VAL A 23 15.41 -12.58 19.10
N TYR A 24 16.14 -11.60 19.58
CA TYR A 24 17.10 -11.76 20.70
C TYR A 24 17.04 -10.54 21.59
N ALA A 25 17.52 -10.70 22.82
CA ALA A 25 17.69 -9.61 23.77
C ALA A 25 19.01 -9.86 24.52
N GLU A 26 19.96 -8.94 24.41
CA GLU A 26 21.25 -9.03 25.08
C GLU A 26 21.09 -8.79 26.58
N ASP A 27 20.25 -7.83 26.96
CA ASP A 27 19.95 -7.44 28.33
C ASP A 27 18.69 -8.11 28.93
N GLY A 28 18.03 -9.00 28.18
CA GLY A 28 16.77 -9.62 28.56
C GLY A 28 15.57 -8.67 28.64
N LYS A 29 15.73 -7.40 28.24
CA LYS A 29 14.69 -6.37 28.28
C LYS A 29 14.38 -5.77 26.91
N ASN A 30 15.41 -5.48 26.13
CA ASN A 30 15.29 -4.86 24.82
C ASN A 30 15.41 -5.94 23.74
N PHE A 31 14.28 -6.23 23.06
CA PHE A 31 14.23 -7.26 22.02
C PHE A 31 14.48 -6.66 20.64
N GLN A 32 15.33 -7.32 19.87
CA GLN A 32 15.65 -6.98 18.49
C GLN A 32 15.28 -8.14 17.55
N LEU A 33 14.88 -7.83 16.32
CA LEU A 33 14.65 -8.83 15.29
C LEU A 33 15.96 -9.45 14.84
N ARG A 34 15.94 -10.75 14.53
CA ARG A 34 17.06 -11.45 13.87
C ARG A 34 16.79 -11.56 12.36
N PRO A 35 17.84 -11.69 11.53
CA PRO A 35 17.71 -11.85 10.09
C PRO A 35 16.78 -12.99 9.66
N ARG A 36 16.59 -14.00 10.51
CA ARG A 36 15.66 -15.12 10.26
C ARG A 36 14.22 -14.68 9.98
N ILE A 37 13.79 -13.50 10.45
CA ILE A 37 12.46 -12.96 10.16
C ILE A 37 12.23 -12.76 8.66
N LEU A 38 13.29 -12.47 7.90
CA LEU A 38 13.24 -12.31 6.45
C LEU A 38 12.76 -13.58 5.73
N ALA A 39 13.03 -14.77 6.31
CA ALA A 39 12.57 -16.02 5.73
C ALA A 39 11.04 -16.12 5.69
N LEU A 40 10.33 -15.55 6.68
CA LEU A 40 8.86 -15.51 6.68
C LEU A 40 8.33 -14.57 5.59
N GLY A 41 8.89 -13.38 5.47
CA GLY A 41 8.53 -12.44 4.41
C GLY A 41 8.81 -13.01 3.01
N HIS A 42 9.98 -13.63 2.83
CA HIS A 42 10.33 -14.30 1.56
C HIS A 42 9.38 -15.46 1.24
N ALA A 43 9.05 -16.31 2.21
CA ALA A 43 8.13 -17.42 2.01
C ALA A 43 6.74 -16.92 1.59
N TRP A 44 6.25 -15.84 2.20
CA TRP A 44 4.98 -15.22 1.83
C TRP A 44 5.02 -14.65 0.40
N LEU A 45 6.04 -13.86 0.05
CA LEU A 45 6.21 -13.31 -1.30
C LEU A 45 6.34 -14.43 -2.35
N ALA A 46 7.10 -15.50 -2.04
CA ALA A 46 7.28 -16.64 -2.92
C ALA A 46 5.99 -17.45 -3.13
N SER A 47 5.09 -17.47 -2.14
CA SER A 47 3.78 -18.14 -2.24
C SER A 47 2.68 -17.29 -2.87
N THR A 48 2.93 -15.99 -3.08
CA THR A 48 1.95 -15.05 -3.62
C THR A 48 2.19 -14.86 -5.13
N PRO A 49 1.32 -15.40 -6.03
CA PRO A 49 1.52 -15.35 -7.49
C PRO A 49 1.72 -13.93 -8.00
N LEU A 50 0.92 -12.98 -7.52
CA LEU A 50 1.03 -11.57 -7.89
C LEU A 50 2.41 -10.99 -7.56
N ALA A 51 2.90 -11.17 -6.33
CA ALA A 51 4.19 -10.62 -5.90
C ALA A 51 5.36 -11.19 -6.75
N ARG A 52 5.28 -12.48 -7.13
CA ARG A 52 6.28 -13.13 -7.99
C ARG A 52 6.26 -12.62 -9.43
N SER A 53 5.09 -12.50 -10.00
CA SER A 53 4.89 -12.25 -11.43
C SER A 53 4.78 -10.77 -11.79
N ALA A 54 4.56 -9.90 -10.80
CA ALA A 54 4.40 -8.46 -11.04
C ALA A 54 5.68 -7.73 -11.45
N GLN A 55 6.84 -8.24 -11.04
CA GLN A 55 8.11 -7.50 -11.19
C GLN A 55 8.48 -7.14 -12.64
N PRO A 56 8.31 -8.01 -13.66
CA PRO A 56 8.56 -7.62 -15.04
C PRO A 56 7.63 -6.52 -15.53
N VAL A 57 6.33 -6.61 -15.19
CA VAL A 57 5.32 -5.61 -15.59
C VAL A 57 5.61 -4.26 -14.93
N LEU A 58 5.94 -4.26 -13.63
CA LEU A 58 6.30 -3.04 -12.91
C LEU A 58 7.57 -2.39 -13.46
N ARG A 59 8.59 -3.17 -13.79
CA ARG A 59 9.82 -2.65 -14.40
C ARG A 59 9.54 -1.99 -15.74
N HIS A 60 8.84 -2.69 -16.64
CA HIS A 60 8.46 -2.14 -17.94
C HIS A 60 7.67 -0.85 -17.80
N LEU A 61 6.67 -0.82 -16.91
CA LEU A 61 5.87 0.38 -16.64
C LEU A 61 6.72 1.53 -16.08
N SER A 62 7.61 1.22 -15.12
CA SER A 62 8.50 2.22 -14.52
C SER A 62 9.51 2.79 -15.52
N GLU A 63 10.09 1.96 -16.38
CA GLU A 63 10.99 2.40 -17.44
C GLU A 63 10.29 3.27 -18.47
N MET A 64 9.09 2.86 -18.93
CA MET A 64 8.30 3.60 -19.92
C MET A 64 7.86 4.97 -19.39
N LEU A 65 7.41 5.05 -18.14
CA LEU A 65 6.96 6.30 -17.53
C LEU A 65 8.09 7.10 -16.89
N ASN A 66 9.26 6.47 -16.66
CA ASN A 66 10.38 6.99 -15.87
C ASN A 66 9.96 7.43 -14.47
N GLU A 67 9.00 6.68 -13.86
CA GLU A 67 8.43 6.93 -12.53
C GLU A 67 8.35 5.64 -11.71
N SER A 68 8.29 5.77 -10.39
CA SER A 68 8.17 4.60 -9.50
C SER A 68 6.76 4.01 -9.54
N CYS A 69 6.70 2.68 -9.69
CA CYS A 69 5.46 1.92 -9.73
C CYS A 69 5.43 0.91 -8.58
N SER A 70 4.27 0.73 -7.95
CA SER A 70 4.15 -0.16 -6.80
C SER A 70 2.80 -0.87 -6.79
N ILE A 71 2.78 -2.04 -6.13
CA ILE A 71 1.57 -2.78 -5.81
C ILE A 71 1.47 -2.91 -4.29
N ALA A 72 0.27 -2.66 -3.76
CA ALA A 72 -0.02 -2.86 -2.35
C ALA A 72 -1.33 -3.60 -2.14
N THR A 73 -1.44 -4.27 -1.00
CA THR A 73 -2.66 -4.89 -0.48
C THR A 73 -3.14 -4.15 0.76
N LEU A 74 -4.40 -4.35 1.14
CA LEU A 74 -4.93 -3.86 2.41
C LEU A 74 -4.48 -4.80 3.55
N ASP A 75 -3.95 -4.22 4.63
CA ASP A 75 -3.59 -4.92 5.86
C ASP A 75 -4.05 -4.12 7.09
N GLY A 76 -5.22 -4.48 7.60
CA GLY A 76 -5.92 -3.69 8.60
C GLY A 76 -6.37 -2.34 8.04
N ASP A 77 -5.95 -1.25 8.67
CA ASP A 77 -6.26 0.12 8.25
C ASP A 77 -5.17 0.75 7.37
N ASP A 78 -4.11 -0.02 7.08
CA ASP A 78 -2.98 0.39 6.25
C ASP A 78 -2.96 -0.36 4.92
N ILE A 79 -2.21 0.18 3.96
CA ILE A 79 -1.72 -0.58 2.82
C ILE A 79 -0.34 -1.16 3.14
N LEU A 80 -0.06 -2.35 2.60
CA LEU A 80 1.23 -3.02 2.66
C LEU A 80 1.78 -3.15 1.24
N TYR A 81 2.96 -2.59 1.00
CA TYR A 81 3.66 -2.69 -0.29
C TYR A 81 4.19 -4.11 -0.49
N ILE A 82 3.79 -4.77 -1.58
CA ILE A 82 4.15 -6.16 -1.89
C ILE A 82 5.03 -6.32 -3.13
N ALA A 83 5.06 -5.31 -4.00
CA ALA A 83 5.95 -5.26 -5.15
C ALA A 83 6.23 -3.80 -5.51
N ARG A 84 7.45 -3.52 -6.01
CA ARG A 84 7.87 -2.18 -6.40
C ARG A 84 8.93 -2.21 -7.49
N ALA A 85 8.83 -1.28 -8.44
CA ALA A 85 9.90 -0.88 -9.33
C ALA A 85 10.17 0.62 -9.11
N SER A 86 11.37 0.93 -8.66
CA SER A 86 11.79 2.30 -8.41
C SER A 86 12.39 2.92 -9.67
N SER A 87 12.05 4.17 -9.98
CA SER A 87 12.79 4.95 -10.96
C SER A 87 14.14 5.38 -10.36
N SER A 88 15.07 5.78 -11.22
CA SER A 88 16.37 6.33 -10.80
C SER A 88 16.27 7.69 -10.08
N ARG A 89 15.08 8.26 -9.97
CA ARG A 89 14.84 9.56 -9.36
C ARG A 89 14.78 9.45 -7.85
N ILE A 90 15.42 10.39 -7.17
CA ILE A 90 15.39 10.52 -5.72
C ILE A 90 14.01 11.08 -5.34
N MET A 91 13.22 10.27 -4.64
CA MET A 91 11.98 10.72 -3.98
C MET A 91 12.23 10.88 -2.48
N THR A 92 11.52 11.80 -1.85
CA THR A 92 11.70 12.13 -0.43
C THR A 92 11.26 10.97 0.47
N ILE A 93 10.23 10.23 0.08
CA ILE A 93 9.76 9.04 0.82
C ILE A 93 10.52 7.81 0.33
N ASP A 94 11.30 7.22 1.23
CA ASP A 94 11.97 5.93 1.02
C ASP A 94 10.98 4.79 1.30
N LEU A 95 10.27 4.35 0.26
CA LEU A 95 9.32 3.25 0.32
C LEU A 95 9.89 2.02 -0.35
N ASP A 96 9.70 0.87 0.28
CA ASP A 96 10.09 -0.44 -0.26
C ASP A 96 9.05 -1.51 0.06
N ILE A 97 9.26 -2.73 -0.43
CA ILE A 97 8.44 -3.90 -0.08
C ILE A 97 8.43 -4.06 1.44
N GLY A 98 7.23 -4.21 2.02
CA GLY A 98 7.02 -4.24 3.46
C GLY A 98 6.70 -2.88 4.09
N SER A 99 6.85 -1.78 3.37
CA SER A 99 6.41 -0.46 3.84
C SER A 99 4.90 -0.42 4.05
N ARG A 100 4.46 0.35 5.04
CA ARG A 100 3.06 0.53 5.40
C ARG A 100 2.71 2.01 5.39
N LEU A 101 1.55 2.34 4.85
CA LEU A 101 0.98 3.69 4.87
C LEU A 101 -0.52 3.62 5.16
N PRO A 102 -1.11 4.66 5.80
CA PRO A 102 -2.54 4.71 6.05
C PRO A 102 -3.35 4.60 4.76
N ALA A 103 -4.26 3.61 4.69
CA ALA A 103 -5.05 3.36 3.48
C ALA A 103 -5.90 4.57 3.08
N TRP A 104 -6.50 5.27 4.04
CA TRP A 104 -7.35 6.42 3.78
C TRP A 104 -6.61 7.61 3.12
N ALA A 105 -5.30 7.74 3.35
CA ALA A 105 -4.49 8.87 2.89
C ALA A 105 -3.70 8.59 1.61
N THR A 106 -3.82 7.39 1.02
CA THR A 106 -3.06 6.97 -0.18
C THR A 106 -3.98 6.67 -1.35
N SER A 107 -3.49 6.83 -2.59
CA SER A 107 -4.26 6.47 -3.79
C SER A 107 -4.58 4.98 -3.84
N MET A 108 -3.61 4.10 -3.57
CA MET A 108 -3.83 2.64 -3.51
C MET A 108 -4.83 2.27 -2.43
N GLY A 109 -4.69 2.87 -1.25
CA GLY A 109 -5.60 2.59 -0.14
C GLY A 109 -7.04 3.02 -0.44
N ARG A 110 -7.24 4.17 -1.08
CA ARG A 110 -8.59 4.60 -1.50
C ARG A 110 -9.20 3.67 -2.54
N VAL A 111 -8.41 3.16 -3.48
CA VAL A 111 -8.87 2.11 -4.40
C VAL A 111 -9.31 0.87 -3.63
N LEU A 112 -8.48 0.38 -2.71
CA LEU A 112 -8.78 -0.82 -1.92
C LEU A 112 -9.99 -0.64 -1.00
N LEU A 113 -10.10 0.52 -0.33
CA LEU A 113 -11.21 0.85 0.57
C LEU A 113 -12.54 1.03 -0.18
N SER A 114 -12.50 1.61 -1.39
CA SER A 114 -13.70 1.84 -2.20
C SER A 114 -14.37 0.56 -2.68
N HIS A 115 -13.68 -0.58 -2.59
CA HIS A 115 -14.19 -1.90 -2.96
C HIS A 115 -14.44 -2.81 -1.74
N GLN A 116 -14.29 -2.29 -0.51
CA GLN A 116 -14.63 -3.07 0.68
C GLN A 116 -16.14 -3.18 0.87
N PRO A 117 -16.61 -4.29 1.46
CA PRO A 117 -18.00 -4.37 1.94
C PRO A 117 -18.33 -3.18 2.86
N GLU A 118 -19.57 -2.67 2.75
CA GLU A 118 -20.00 -1.46 3.47
C GLU A 118 -19.78 -1.57 4.99
N GLU A 119 -20.04 -2.74 5.57
CA GLU A 119 -19.82 -3.02 6.99
C GLU A 119 -18.35 -2.79 7.38
N LYS A 120 -17.40 -3.40 6.66
CA LYS A 120 -15.96 -3.25 6.93
C LYS A 120 -15.49 -1.81 6.73
N LEU A 121 -16.02 -1.12 5.71
CA LEU A 121 -15.70 0.28 5.47
C LEU A 121 -16.22 1.15 6.62
N ASN A 122 -17.44 0.93 7.10
CA ASN A 122 -18.02 1.66 8.23
C ASN A 122 -17.20 1.45 9.51
N ASP A 123 -16.80 0.22 9.81
CA ASP A 123 -15.96 -0.10 10.97
C ASP A 123 -14.60 0.63 10.90
N MET A 124 -13.97 0.65 9.75
CA MET A 124 -12.72 1.39 9.56
C MET A 124 -12.93 2.91 9.71
N LEU A 125 -13.96 3.47 9.08
CA LEU A 125 -14.25 4.91 9.15
C LEU A 125 -14.64 5.37 10.56
N ALA A 126 -15.20 4.47 11.39
CA ALA A 126 -15.56 4.78 12.78
C ALA A 126 -14.33 4.91 13.71
N ARG A 127 -13.22 4.23 13.37
CA ARG A 127 -12.00 4.21 14.21
C ARG A 127 -10.83 4.99 13.63
N VAL A 128 -10.92 5.43 12.36
CA VAL A 128 -9.82 6.14 11.69
C VAL A 128 -9.52 7.45 12.38
N THR A 129 -8.24 7.67 12.68
CA THR A 129 -7.75 8.96 13.14
C THR A 129 -7.19 9.74 11.95
N MET A 130 -7.90 10.80 11.57
CA MET A 130 -7.52 11.62 10.41
C MET A 130 -6.42 12.60 10.80
N ILE A 131 -5.18 12.29 10.38
CA ILE A 131 -4.01 13.15 10.61
C ILE A 131 -3.84 14.05 9.39
N ARG A 132 -3.74 15.35 9.63
CA ARG A 132 -3.46 16.30 8.56
C ARG A 132 -1.98 16.30 8.20
N TYR A 133 -1.61 15.62 7.12
CA TYR A 133 -0.22 15.55 6.63
C TYR A 133 0.18 16.81 5.86
N THR A 134 -0.76 17.38 5.09
CA THR A 134 -0.56 18.58 4.28
C THR A 134 -1.82 19.48 4.36
N PRO A 135 -1.75 20.71 3.83
CA PRO A 135 -2.96 21.53 3.68
C PRO A 135 -4.04 20.90 2.77
N GLN A 136 -3.66 20.01 1.86
CA GLN A 136 -4.54 19.32 0.90
C GLN A 136 -5.16 18.02 1.45
N THR A 137 -4.66 17.50 2.56
CA THR A 137 -5.17 16.26 3.17
C THR A 137 -6.68 16.35 3.39
N VAL A 138 -7.41 15.32 2.97
CA VAL A 138 -8.83 15.15 3.32
C VAL A 138 -8.98 15.19 4.83
N ASP A 139 -9.84 16.06 5.34
CA ASP A 139 -9.91 16.45 6.75
C ASP A 139 -11.13 15.89 7.51
N SER A 140 -12.00 15.12 6.84
CA SER A 140 -13.19 14.57 7.48
C SER A 140 -13.65 13.25 6.87
N VAL A 141 -14.25 12.39 7.70
CA VAL A 141 -14.83 11.11 7.31
C VAL A 141 -15.88 11.29 6.19
N ALA A 142 -16.67 12.36 6.25
CA ALA A 142 -17.67 12.63 5.22
C ALA A 142 -17.04 12.91 3.85
N LYS A 143 -15.98 13.71 3.79
CA LYS A 143 -15.23 13.96 2.56
C LYS A 143 -14.52 12.70 2.06
N LEU A 144 -13.93 11.91 2.96
CA LEU A 144 -13.31 10.63 2.60
C LEU A 144 -14.33 9.67 2.00
N ARG A 145 -15.53 9.54 2.60
CA ARG A 145 -16.60 8.69 2.07
C ARG A 145 -17.05 9.14 0.68
N ALA A 146 -17.20 10.43 0.46
CA ALA A 146 -17.54 10.97 -0.85
C ALA A 146 -16.46 10.67 -1.89
N GLU A 147 -15.20 10.81 -1.50
CA GLU A 147 -14.04 10.46 -2.33
C GLU A 147 -14.00 8.96 -2.67
N LEU A 148 -14.20 8.07 -1.70
CA LEU A 148 -14.23 6.63 -1.93
C LEU A 148 -15.36 6.24 -2.88
N LYS A 149 -16.54 6.86 -2.78
CA LYS A 149 -17.64 6.67 -3.72
C LYS A 149 -17.24 7.09 -5.14
N ARG A 150 -16.58 8.24 -5.28
CA ARG A 150 -16.06 8.74 -6.56
C ARG A 150 -15.03 7.77 -7.15
N VAL A 151 -14.09 7.31 -6.33
CA VAL A 151 -13.06 6.33 -6.73
C VAL A 151 -13.69 5.04 -7.25
N HIS A 152 -14.68 4.51 -6.54
CA HIS A 152 -15.41 3.30 -6.96
C HIS A 152 -16.10 3.48 -8.33
N GLN A 153 -16.73 4.63 -8.56
CA GLN A 153 -17.45 4.92 -9.80
C GLN A 153 -16.52 5.14 -11.00
N GLN A 154 -15.39 5.83 -10.80
CA GLN A 154 -14.46 6.16 -11.89
C GLN A 154 -13.40 5.09 -12.14
N GLY A 155 -13.20 4.14 -11.18
CA GLY A 155 -12.25 3.03 -11.30
C GLY A 155 -10.78 3.38 -11.07
N TYR A 156 -10.48 4.57 -10.52
CA TYR A 156 -9.13 4.97 -10.14
C TYR A 156 -9.15 5.99 -9.00
N ALA A 157 -8.05 6.13 -8.29
CA ALA A 157 -7.84 7.17 -7.28
C ALA A 157 -6.63 8.04 -7.65
N LEU A 158 -6.80 9.35 -7.60
CA LEU A 158 -5.73 10.34 -7.69
C LEU A 158 -5.56 10.96 -6.30
N ASN A 159 -4.34 10.92 -5.78
CA ASN A 159 -3.94 11.62 -4.56
C ASN A 159 -2.99 12.76 -4.98
N ASP A 160 -3.39 14.00 -4.73
CA ASP A 160 -2.61 15.18 -5.12
C ASP A 160 -2.07 15.89 -3.90
N GLN A 161 -0.84 15.56 -3.53
CA GLN A 161 -0.10 16.19 -2.44
C GLN A 161 -0.81 16.10 -1.06
N GLU A 162 -1.67 15.10 -0.86
CA GLU A 162 -2.43 14.94 0.38
C GLU A 162 -1.64 14.22 1.48
N LEU A 163 -0.76 13.28 1.11
CA LEU A 163 0.11 12.58 2.05
C LEU A 163 1.42 13.34 2.27
N GLU A 164 1.98 13.91 1.22
CA GLU A 164 3.22 14.68 1.23
C GLU A 164 3.19 15.75 0.14
N MET A 165 3.63 16.97 0.51
CA MET A 165 3.78 18.05 -0.46
C MET A 165 4.79 17.68 -1.55
N GLY A 166 4.41 17.93 -2.80
CA GLY A 166 5.24 17.56 -3.96
C GLY A 166 5.04 16.12 -4.44
N LEU A 167 4.27 15.28 -3.73
CA LEU A 167 3.95 13.92 -4.18
C LEU A 167 2.54 13.87 -4.77
N ARG A 168 2.43 13.38 -6.00
CA ARG A 168 1.16 13.03 -6.66
C ARG A 168 1.17 11.56 -7.01
N SER A 169 0.07 10.83 -6.76
CA SER A 169 -0.02 9.42 -7.10
C SER A 169 -1.36 9.04 -7.69
N LEU A 170 -1.34 8.17 -8.68
CA LEU A 170 -2.51 7.64 -9.36
C LEU A 170 -2.53 6.12 -9.18
N ALA A 171 -3.68 5.55 -8.79
CA ALA A 171 -3.82 4.12 -8.56
C ALA A 171 -5.07 3.54 -9.23
N VAL A 172 -4.97 2.26 -9.62
CA VAL A 172 -6.04 1.46 -10.19
C VAL A 172 -6.19 0.12 -9.45
N PRO A 173 -7.39 -0.50 -9.42
CA PRO A 173 -7.59 -1.81 -8.81
C PRO A 173 -6.99 -2.95 -9.64
N LEU A 174 -6.56 -4.00 -8.92
CA LEU A 174 -6.22 -5.30 -9.48
C LEU A 174 -7.27 -6.31 -9.02
N PHE A 175 -8.01 -6.88 -9.98
CA PHE A 175 -9.07 -7.82 -9.72
C PHE A 175 -8.59 -9.27 -9.83
N ASN A 176 -9.13 -10.17 -9.03
CA ASN A 176 -9.00 -11.61 -9.24
C ASN A 176 -10.01 -12.12 -10.28
N ALA A 177 -9.96 -13.42 -10.59
CA ALA A 177 -10.87 -14.06 -11.52
C ALA A 177 -12.35 -14.00 -11.10
N GLN A 178 -12.64 -13.77 -9.82
CA GLN A 178 -13.98 -13.62 -9.26
C GLN A 178 -14.47 -12.15 -9.30
N GLY A 179 -13.70 -11.23 -9.88
CA GLY A 179 -14.02 -9.81 -9.92
C GLY A 179 -13.86 -9.06 -8.59
N GLN A 180 -13.16 -9.64 -7.64
CA GLN A 180 -12.87 -9.01 -6.34
C GLN A 180 -11.53 -8.28 -6.41
N VAL A 181 -11.44 -7.09 -5.81
CA VAL A 181 -10.17 -6.35 -5.71
C VAL A 181 -9.26 -7.01 -4.67
N GLN A 182 -8.09 -7.46 -5.12
CA GLN A 182 -7.07 -8.11 -4.28
C GLN A 182 -5.92 -7.17 -3.93
N ALA A 183 -5.60 -6.26 -4.83
CA ALA A 183 -4.50 -5.33 -4.68
C ALA A 183 -4.80 -4.03 -5.44
N ALA A 184 -3.92 -3.04 -5.31
CA ALA A 184 -3.92 -1.84 -6.13
C ALA A 184 -2.54 -1.60 -6.71
N LEU A 185 -2.50 -1.14 -7.96
CA LEU A 185 -1.30 -0.72 -8.68
C LEU A 185 -1.24 0.80 -8.72
N ASN A 186 -0.09 1.41 -8.44
CA ASN A 186 0.08 2.85 -8.56
C ASN A 186 1.34 3.28 -9.30
N VAL A 187 1.31 4.54 -9.71
CA VAL A 187 2.47 5.35 -10.10
C VAL A 187 2.53 6.58 -9.22
N GLY A 188 3.72 6.87 -8.69
CA GLY A 188 4.03 8.08 -7.94
C GLY A 188 4.88 9.02 -8.76
N VAL A 189 4.49 10.31 -8.81
CA VAL A 189 5.11 11.36 -9.63
C VAL A 189 5.37 12.59 -8.75
N HIS A 190 6.46 13.31 -9.00
CA HIS A 190 6.63 14.62 -8.39
C HIS A 190 5.64 15.63 -8.98
N ALA A 191 4.88 16.33 -8.14
CA ALA A 191 3.79 17.21 -8.56
C ALA A 191 4.23 18.38 -9.47
N GLY A 192 5.50 18.79 -9.40
CA GLY A 192 6.08 19.79 -10.28
C GLY A 192 6.42 19.30 -11.69
N GLN A 193 6.37 17.99 -11.95
CA GLN A 193 6.71 17.40 -13.25
C GLN A 193 5.49 17.09 -14.10
N MET A 194 4.36 16.77 -13.48
CA MET A 194 3.15 16.38 -14.19
C MET A 194 1.93 16.84 -13.41
N THR A 195 1.02 17.53 -14.07
CA THR A 195 -0.25 17.96 -13.49
C THR A 195 -1.19 16.77 -13.25
N ALA A 196 -2.21 16.94 -12.41
CA ALA A 196 -3.24 15.94 -12.20
C ALA A 196 -3.95 15.52 -13.50
N ARG A 197 -4.19 16.49 -14.40
CA ARG A 197 -4.79 16.25 -15.71
C ARG A 197 -3.89 15.41 -16.61
N GLU A 198 -2.61 15.75 -16.70
CA GLU A 198 -1.64 14.97 -17.48
C GLU A 198 -1.48 13.55 -16.96
N MET A 199 -1.55 13.32 -15.62
CA MET A 199 -1.56 11.97 -15.07
C MET A 199 -2.76 11.15 -15.55
N ILE A 200 -3.95 11.77 -15.58
CA ILE A 200 -5.16 11.07 -16.07
C ILE A 200 -5.06 10.81 -17.57
N GLU A 201 -4.54 11.76 -18.35
CA GLU A 201 -4.46 11.62 -19.81
C GLU A 201 -3.37 10.66 -20.27
N ARG A 202 -2.21 10.62 -19.58
CA ARG A 202 -1.01 9.90 -20.02
C ARG A 202 -0.69 8.65 -19.20
N VAL A 203 -0.89 8.69 -17.88
CA VAL A 203 -0.48 7.60 -16.97
C VAL A 203 -1.63 6.61 -16.76
N LEU A 204 -2.87 7.07 -16.61
CA LEU A 204 -4.01 6.19 -16.35
C LEU A 204 -4.21 5.10 -17.41
N PRO A 205 -4.13 5.36 -18.73
CA PRO A 205 -4.28 4.32 -19.74
C PRO A 205 -3.24 3.21 -19.61
N GLU A 206 -1.98 3.57 -19.30
CA GLU A 206 -0.88 2.61 -19.14
C GLU A 206 -1.02 1.80 -17.83
N LEU A 207 -1.45 2.46 -16.75
CA LEU A 207 -1.79 1.76 -15.50
C LEU A 207 -2.91 0.73 -15.71
N GLN A 208 -3.97 1.11 -16.43
CA GLN A 208 -5.08 0.22 -16.73
C GLN A 208 -4.67 -0.95 -17.63
N LYS A 209 -3.75 -0.72 -18.57
CA LYS A 209 -3.18 -1.79 -19.42
C LYS A 209 -2.37 -2.76 -18.58
N ALA A 210 -1.46 -2.26 -17.74
CA ALA A 210 -0.66 -3.08 -16.82
C ALA A 210 -1.55 -3.84 -15.82
N ALA A 211 -2.61 -3.20 -15.30
CA ALA A 211 -3.56 -3.83 -14.40
C ALA A 211 -4.30 -5.02 -15.07
N ARG A 212 -4.71 -4.89 -16.33
CA ARG A 212 -5.31 -6.01 -17.08
C ARG A 212 -4.34 -7.18 -17.26
N GLU A 213 -3.08 -6.89 -17.56
CA GLU A 213 -2.03 -7.92 -17.67
C GLU A 213 -1.83 -8.65 -16.33
N LEU A 214 -1.71 -7.90 -15.24
CA LEU A 214 -1.54 -8.46 -13.90
C LEU A 214 -2.76 -9.25 -13.42
N THR A 215 -3.98 -8.85 -13.79
CA THR A 215 -5.22 -9.56 -13.45
C THR A 215 -5.21 -11.00 -14.00
N LEU A 216 -4.59 -11.25 -15.15
CA LEU A 216 -4.46 -12.59 -15.71
C LEU A 216 -3.59 -13.52 -14.86
N LEU A 217 -2.76 -12.94 -13.99
CA LEU A 217 -1.86 -13.67 -13.07
C LEU A 217 -2.50 -13.92 -11.69
N LEU A 218 -3.67 -13.31 -11.42
CA LEU A 218 -4.44 -13.42 -10.16
C LEU A 218 -5.53 -14.50 -10.23
N ARG A 219 -5.23 -15.64 -10.85
CA ARG A 219 -6.14 -16.79 -10.97
C ARG A 219 -6.22 -17.60 -9.68
#